data_f66f3792121f78d1e4286cd4cf6b7b1f
#
_entry.id   f66f3792121f78d1e4286cd4cf6b7b1f
#
_cell.length_a   1.000
_cell.length_b   1.000
_cell.length_c   1.000
_cell.angle_alpha   90.00
_cell.angle_beta   90.00
_cell.angle_gamma   90.00
#
_symmetry.space_group_name_H-M   'P 1'
#
loop_
_entity.id
_entity.type
_entity.pdbx_description
1 polymer ?
#
loop_
_entity_poly.entity_id
_entity_poly.type
_entity_poly.pdbx_seq_one_letter_code
_entity_poly.pdbx_strand_id
1 'polypeptide(L)'
;MAAPMLRTRHPGIYRRGSRYVIRYRANGKRHAESFRTLEEALQAKRAREAARDRGELDLVTQARTPLRVYASEWVERYQGNGRRGFTDDTRAEYRRDLERYAFPFLGDRRLASIAPRDISEWVAWLCDEQEQGRRREAERREKAGQGSTPQPARPVRLSDATVRRIVSPVRACLATARREGLIRSNACDGVPLPHRPQIEEADTAERAKALTREQLAMFLRIVPADWRLLFQTLAATGVRWSELAALRWKDLSLDGSEPHLRVRRALAKRQPKDEAPRFKPPKSRHGQRSIPLDAALCRELRRHRREAEFDGDDDLVFPARNGAPLRQENVRRRVLHVAGGEAGVPWIGFHTFRHTCASMLFAAGRNVKQVQRWLGHHSPGFTLDTYVHLLDDGVGTGLDLAAELEGGESRVSPDGLEPDRTNLEAALAETV
;
A
#
# COMPACT_ATOMS: atom_id res chain seq x y z
N MET A 1 32.48 27.04 -30.13
CA MET A 1 32.05 28.29 -29.43
C MET A 1 30.59 28.60 -29.75
N ALA A 2 29.79 29.01 -28.77
CA ALA A 2 28.38 29.32 -28.99
C ALA A 2 28.27 30.66 -29.72
N ALA A 3 27.45 30.75 -30.80
CA ALA A 3 27.27 31.98 -31.58
C ALA A 3 26.88 33.18 -30.71
N PRO A 4 27.41 34.38 -30.96
CA PRO A 4 27.12 35.58 -30.19
C PRO A 4 25.65 35.98 -30.31
N MET A 5 25.15 36.61 -29.24
CA MET A 5 23.77 37.08 -29.17
C MET A 5 23.68 38.54 -29.65
N LEU A 6 23.06 38.74 -30.80
CA LEU A 6 22.88 40.06 -31.40
C LEU A 6 21.52 40.63 -31.03
N ARG A 7 21.45 41.94 -30.76
CA ARG A 7 20.18 42.66 -30.56
C ARG A 7 19.43 42.78 -31.90
N THR A 8 18.14 42.57 -31.89
CA THR A 8 17.26 42.88 -33.01
C THR A 8 16.65 44.28 -32.85
N ARG A 9 15.99 44.81 -33.91
CA ARG A 9 15.19 46.05 -33.83
C ARG A 9 13.95 45.90 -32.91
N HIS A 10 13.63 44.71 -32.44
CA HIS A 10 12.52 44.47 -31.54
C HIS A 10 13.05 44.33 -30.10
N PRO A 11 12.69 45.21 -29.15
CA PRO A 11 13.16 45.15 -27.77
C PRO A 11 12.87 43.82 -27.11
N GLY A 12 13.87 43.24 -26.43
CA GLY A 12 13.73 41.93 -25.74
C GLY A 12 13.82 40.71 -26.65
N ILE A 13 14.03 40.87 -27.95
CA ILE A 13 14.29 39.77 -28.89
C ILE A 13 15.74 39.88 -29.39
N TYR A 14 16.45 38.76 -29.30
CA TYR A 14 17.85 38.64 -29.71
C TYR A 14 17.97 37.63 -30.86
N ARG A 15 19.01 37.75 -31.68
CA ARG A 15 19.36 36.74 -32.68
C ARG A 15 20.62 35.99 -32.28
N ARG A 16 20.57 34.66 -32.38
CA ARG A 16 21.70 33.79 -32.11
C ARG A 16 21.84 32.80 -33.28
N GLY A 17 22.79 33.10 -34.19
CA GLY A 17 22.89 32.39 -35.46
C GLY A 17 21.62 32.54 -36.29
N SER A 18 20.99 31.48 -36.70
CA SER A 18 19.73 31.44 -37.46
C SER A 18 18.46 31.52 -36.59
N ARG A 19 18.57 31.61 -35.27
CA ARG A 19 17.41 31.55 -34.36
C ARG A 19 17.18 32.86 -33.64
N TYR A 20 15.91 33.18 -33.34
CA TYR A 20 15.48 34.28 -32.50
C TYR A 20 15.29 33.83 -31.05
N VAL A 21 15.72 34.64 -30.10
CA VAL A 21 15.70 34.33 -28.66
C VAL A 21 15.00 35.40 -27.90
N ILE A 22 13.97 35.07 -27.13
CA ILE A 22 13.37 35.95 -26.11
C ILE A 22 13.96 35.65 -24.74
N ARG A 23 14.09 36.66 -23.90
CA ARG A 23 14.52 36.53 -22.49
C ARG A 23 13.49 37.15 -21.58
N TYR A 24 13.16 36.47 -20.51
CA TYR A 24 12.25 36.97 -19.48
C TYR A 24 12.63 36.39 -18.10
N ARG A 25 12.06 36.96 -17.05
CA ARG A 25 12.24 36.47 -15.68
C ARG A 25 10.92 35.86 -15.19
N ALA A 26 10.97 34.68 -14.63
CA ALA A 26 9.84 34.01 -14.00
C ALA A 26 10.35 33.15 -12.83
N ASN A 27 9.61 33.05 -11.74
CA ASN A 27 10.02 32.31 -10.53
C ASN A 27 11.42 32.74 -10.01
N GLY A 28 11.74 34.03 -10.08
CA GLY A 28 13.04 34.57 -9.69
C GLY A 28 14.22 34.19 -10.60
N LYS A 29 14.02 33.32 -11.60
CA LYS A 29 15.06 32.82 -12.53
C LYS A 29 14.97 33.49 -13.89
N ARG A 30 16.12 33.59 -14.60
CA ARG A 30 16.18 34.04 -16.00
C ARG A 30 15.88 32.88 -16.93
N HIS A 31 14.93 33.07 -17.85
CA HIS A 31 14.56 32.13 -18.89
C HIS A 31 14.91 32.67 -20.27
N ALA A 32 15.23 31.76 -21.21
CA ALA A 32 15.47 32.05 -22.60
C ALA A 32 14.76 31.02 -23.46
N GLU A 33 14.00 31.49 -24.46
CA GLU A 33 13.32 30.64 -25.43
C GLU A 33 13.78 30.97 -26.83
N SER A 34 13.96 29.92 -27.67
CA SER A 34 14.56 30.03 -28.99
C SER A 34 13.56 29.58 -30.06
N PHE A 35 13.38 30.44 -31.11
CA PHE A 35 12.40 30.29 -32.18
C PHE A 35 13.07 30.28 -33.54
N ARG A 36 12.43 29.69 -34.55
CA ARG A 36 12.97 29.63 -35.92
C ARG A 36 12.71 30.93 -36.66
N THR A 37 11.57 31.58 -36.43
CA THR A 37 11.16 32.79 -37.11
C THR A 37 11.04 33.95 -36.12
N LEU A 38 11.14 35.22 -36.66
CA LEU A 38 10.91 36.41 -35.90
C LEU A 38 9.44 36.49 -35.44
N GLU A 39 8.51 36.07 -36.28
CA GLU A 39 7.08 36.09 -36.00
C GLU A 39 6.73 35.21 -34.80
N GLU A 40 7.24 33.97 -34.75
CA GLU A 40 7.12 33.08 -33.58
C GLU A 40 7.65 33.72 -32.30
N ALA A 41 8.82 34.38 -32.39
CA ALA A 41 9.42 35.06 -31.26
C ALA A 41 8.58 36.24 -30.75
N LEU A 42 8.00 37.04 -31.67
CA LEU A 42 7.12 38.17 -31.36
C LEU A 42 5.81 37.64 -30.71
N GLN A 43 5.20 36.63 -31.27
CA GLN A 43 3.99 36.02 -30.72
C GLN A 43 4.25 35.47 -29.32
N ALA A 44 5.35 34.75 -29.13
CA ALA A 44 5.73 34.22 -27.83
C ALA A 44 6.00 35.32 -26.80
N LYS A 45 6.68 36.43 -27.22
CA LYS A 45 6.93 37.57 -26.36
C LYS A 45 5.63 38.19 -25.88
N ARG A 46 4.70 38.51 -26.82
CA ARG A 46 3.37 39.09 -26.50
C ARG A 46 2.60 38.18 -25.53
N ALA A 47 2.62 36.86 -25.76
CA ALA A 47 1.99 35.90 -24.87
C ALA A 47 2.60 35.94 -23.45
N ARG A 48 3.93 36.11 -23.31
CA ARG A 48 4.60 36.20 -22.00
C ARG A 48 4.28 37.53 -21.29
N GLU A 49 4.21 38.63 -22.04
CA GLU A 49 3.82 39.94 -21.51
C GLU A 49 2.38 39.92 -21.00
N ALA A 50 1.45 39.40 -21.78
CA ALA A 50 0.06 39.22 -21.37
C ALA A 50 -0.08 38.31 -20.15
N ALA A 51 0.69 37.20 -20.07
CA ALA A 51 0.69 36.32 -18.91
C ALA A 51 1.28 37.03 -17.67
N ARG A 52 2.32 37.86 -17.85
CA ARG A 52 2.90 38.66 -16.75
C ARG A 52 1.88 39.65 -16.21
N ASP A 53 1.19 40.37 -17.11
CA ASP A 53 0.22 41.40 -16.73
C ASP A 53 -1.00 40.82 -16.01
N ARG A 54 -1.33 39.53 -16.26
CA ARG A 54 -2.33 38.73 -15.50
C ARG A 54 -1.77 38.04 -14.26
N GLY A 55 -0.48 38.19 -13.94
CA GLY A 55 0.16 37.47 -12.83
C GLY A 55 0.36 35.96 -13.05
N GLU A 56 0.17 35.46 -14.28
CA GLU A 56 0.20 34.03 -14.63
C GLU A 56 1.56 33.60 -15.21
N LEU A 57 2.52 34.48 -15.37
CA LEU A 57 3.79 34.16 -16.05
C LEU A 57 4.56 33.04 -15.38
N ASP A 58 4.54 32.99 -14.06
CA ASP A 58 5.19 31.94 -13.27
C ASP A 58 4.52 30.58 -13.48
N LEU A 59 3.19 30.54 -13.50
CA LEU A 59 2.40 29.32 -13.77
C LEU A 59 2.66 28.81 -15.18
N VAL A 60 2.61 29.67 -16.20
CA VAL A 60 2.87 29.30 -17.60
C VAL A 60 4.29 28.75 -17.77
N THR A 61 5.25 29.29 -17.03
CA THR A 61 6.65 28.84 -17.08
C THR A 61 6.80 27.48 -16.38
N GLN A 62 6.18 27.30 -15.22
CA GLN A 62 6.17 26.02 -14.51
C GLN A 62 5.46 24.92 -15.30
N ALA A 63 4.36 25.22 -15.98
CA ALA A 63 3.65 24.28 -16.85
C ALA A 63 4.51 23.69 -17.99
N ARG A 64 5.62 24.36 -18.34
CA ARG A 64 6.62 23.90 -19.32
C ARG A 64 7.71 23.00 -18.71
N THR A 65 7.74 22.85 -17.39
CA THR A 65 8.67 21.97 -16.70
C THR A 65 8.42 20.53 -17.10
N PRO A 66 9.47 19.73 -17.38
CA PRO A 66 9.31 18.30 -17.61
C PRO A 66 8.69 17.60 -16.39
N LEU A 67 7.86 16.58 -16.62
CA LEU A 67 7.23 15.82 -15.55
C LEU A 67 8.25 15.31 -14.53
N ARG A 68 9.41 14.83 -15.00
CA ARG A 68 10.50 14.33 -14.14
C ARG A 68 10.91 15.36 -13.08
N VAL A 69 11.13 16.58 -13.49
CA VAL A 69 11.59 17.66 -12.60
C VAL A 69 10.50 17.99 -11.58
N TYR A 70 9.28 18.26 -12.08
CA TYR A 70 8.16 18.61 -11.21
C TYR A 70 7.79 17.48 -10.24
N ALA A 71 7.69 16.24 -10.72
CA ALA A 71 7.29 15.10 -9.90
C ALA A 71 8.35 14.73 -8.84
N SER A 72 9.64 14.92 -9.13
CA SER A 72 10.70 14.71 -8.14
C SER A 72 10.63 15.72 -6.98
N GLU A 73 10.34 16.99 -7.27
CA GLU A 73 10.12 18.00 -6.23
C GLU A 73 8.78 17.77 -5.50
N TRP A 74 7.72 17.44 -6.26
CA TRP A 74 6.39 17.19 -5.73
C TRP A 74 6.35 16.05 -4.72
N VAL A 75 7.01 14.93 -4.99
CA VAL A 75 6.96 13.76 -4.11
C VAL A 75 7.53 14.05 -2.72
N GLU A 76 8.49 14.98 -2.62
CA GLU A 76 9.09 15.37 -1.32
C GLU A 76 8.13 16.21 -0.46
N ARG A 77 7.36 17.10 -1.08
CA ARG A 77 6.43 18.02 -0.38
C ARG A 77 5.00 17.48 -0.25
N TYR A 78 4.64 16.41 -1.00
CA TYR A 78 3.29 15.87 -1.02
C TYR A 78 2.90 15.25 0.30
N GLN A 79 1.76 15.68 0.86
CA GLN A 79 1.24 15.22 2.17
C GLN A 79 0.11 14.18 2.04
N GLY A 80 -0.28 13.82 0.80
CA GLY A 80 -1.42 12.94 0.55
C GLY A 80 -2.77 13.64 0.69
N ASN A 81 -3.83 12.96 0.27
CA ASN A 81 -5.21 13.46 0.35
C ASN A 81 -6.02 12.81 1.48
N GLY A 82 -5.41 11.88 2.22
CA GLY A 82 -6.12 11.10 3.25
C GLY A 82 -5.91 11.64 4.66
N ARG A 83 -6.86 11.36 5.57
CA ARG A 83 -6.78 11.72 7.00
C ARG A 83 -5.53 11.20 7.73
N ARG A 84 -4.80 10.24 7.16
CA ARG A 84 -3.63 9.57 7.76
C ARG A 84 -2.29 10.16 7.36
N GLY A 85 -2.29 11.21 6.52
CA GLY A 85 -1.07 11.79 5.97
C GLY A 85 -0.36 10.85 4.97
N PHE A 86 0.81 11.27 4.53
CA PHE A 86 1.64 10.60 3.54
C PHE A 86 2.92 10.11 4.23
N THR A 87 3.01 8.80 4.46
CA THR A 87 4.12 8.22 5.22
C THR A 87 5.41 8.14 4.38
N ASP A 88 6.57 8.11 5.03
CA ASP A 88 7.87 7.96 4.35
C ASP A 88 7.95 6.68 3.51
N ASP A 89 7.36 5.58 3.98
CA ASP A 89 7.27 4.34 3.20
C ASP A 89 6.49 4.55 1.90
N THR A 90 5.36 5.29 1.95
CA THR A 90 4.54 5.61 0.77
C THR A 90 5.27 6.58 -0.15
N ARG A 91 5.94 7.59 0.41
CA ARG A 91 6.78 8.54 -0.35
C ARG A 91 7.85 7.80 -1.13
N ALA A 92 8.55 6.89 -0.47
CA ALA A 92 9.58 6.09 -1.09
C ALA A 92 9.03 5.10 -2.15
N GLU A 93 7.80 4.58 -1.98
CA GLU A 93 7.12 3.79 -3.02
C GLU A 93 6.75 4.66 -4.22
N TYR A 94 6.21 5.85 -4.02
CA TYR A 94 5.86 6.78 -5.08
C TYR A 94 7.09 7.21 -5.87
N ARG A 95 8.18 7.58 -5.18
CA ARG A 95 9.46 7.92 -5.83
C ARG A 95 9.95 6.78 -6.71
N ARG A 96 10.03 5.58 -6.17
CA ARG A 96 10.46 4.40 -6.92
C ARG A 96 9.57 4.11 -8.14
N ASP A 97 8.24 4.23 -8.00
CA ASP A 97 7.33 3.95 -9.10
C ASP A 97 7.40 5.04 -10.19
N LEU A 98 7.60 6.31 -9.82
CA LEU A 98 7.88 7.41 -10.74
C LEU A 98 9.19 7.16 -11.51
N GLU A 99 10.28 6.91 -10.80
CA GLU A 99 11.61 6.69 -11.39
C GLU A 99 11.63 5.47 -12.31
N ARG A 100 11.03 4.37 -11.84
CA ARG A 100 11.11 3.09 -12.55
C ARG A 100 10.16 2.98 -13.75
N TYR A 101 8.97 3.54 -13.66
CA TYR A 101 7.91 3.30 -14.63
C TYR A 101 7.41 4.56 -15.35
N ALA A 102 7.30 5.70 -14.67
CA ALA A 102 6.77 6.90 -15.28
C ALA A 102 7.84 7.72 -16.02
N PHE A 103 9.00 7.95 -15.42
CA PHE A 103 10.04 8.78 -16.03
C PHE A 103 10.64 8.23 -17.32
N PRO A 104 10.81 6.93 -17.52
CA PRO A 104 11.27 6.40 -18.79
C PRO A 104 10.33 6.68 -19.97
N PHE A 105 9.03 6.84 -19.70
CA PHE A 105 8.02 7.05 -20.74
C PHE A 105 7.52 8.50 -20.81
N LEU A 106 7.22 9.11 -19.67
CA LEU A 106 6.59 10.42 -19.56
C LEU A 106 7.54 11.53 -19.07
N GLY A 107 8.71 11.16 -18.51
CA GLY A 107 9.52 12.07 -17.70
C GLY A 107 9.98 13.34 -18.41
N ASP A 108 10.29 13.26 -19.68
CA ASP A 108 10.80 14.39 -20.46
C ASP A 108 9.69 15.22 -21.13
N ARG A 109 8.43 14.76 -21.04
CA ARG A 109 7.27 15.53 -21.50
C ARG A 109 6.98 16.69 -20.57
N ARG A 110 6.63 17.84 -21.13
CA ARG A 110 6.20 19.03 -20.36
C ARG A 110 4.84 18.75 -19.71
N LEU A 111 4.65 19.19 -18.48
CA LEU A 111 3.38 19.01 -17.75
C LEU A 111 2.16 19.39 -18.58
N ALA A 112 2.18 20.59 -19.21
CA ALA A 112 1.07 21.09 -20.01
C ALA A 112 0.85 20.35 -21.33
N SER A 113 1.80 19.50 -21.76
CA SER A 113 1.69 18.73 -23.02
C SER A 113 1.28 17.27 -22.81
N ILE A 114 1.17 16.81 -21.56
CA ILE A 114 0.72 15.45 -21.29
C ILE A 114 -0.78 15.37 -21.52
N ALA A 115 -1.17 14.58 -22.51
CA ALA A 115 -2.55 14.34 -22.89
C ALA A 115 -3.06 12.96 -22.43
N PRO A 116 -4.38 12.73 -22.35
CA PRO A 116 -4.94 11.40 -22.02
C PRO A 116 -4.42 10.28 -22.90
N ARG A 117 -4.15 10.56 -24.19
CA ARG A 117 -3.54 9.61 -25.11
C ARG A 117 -2.17 9.13 -24.62
N ASP A 118 -1.32 10.03 -24.13
CA ASP A 118 0.01 9.68 -23.62
C ASP A 118 -0.07 8.75 -22.40
N ILE A 119 -1.07 8.97 -21.55
CA ILE A 119 -1.34 8.09 -20.41
C ILE A 119 -1.86 6.72 -20.87
N SER A 120 -2.73 6.68 -21.88
CA SER A 120 -3.23 5.42 -22.46
C SER A 120 -2.08 4.60 -23.08
N GLU A 121 -1.21 5.24 -23.85
CA GLU A 121 -0.02 4.61 -24.44
C GLU A 121 0.95 4.10 -23.36
N TRP A 122 1.13 4.88 -22.29
CA TRP A 122 1.94 4.45 -21.14
C TRP A 122 1.33 3.25 -20.40
N VAL A 123 0.01 3.23 -20.20
CA VAL A 123 -0.69 2.07 -19.60
C VAL A 123 -0.55 0.83 -20.48
N ALA A 124 -0.69 0.96 -21.80
CA ALA A 124 -0.46 -0.13 -22.74
C ALA A 124 0.99 -0.67 -22.65
N TRP A 125 1.97 0.22 -22.57
CA TRP A 125 3.38 -0.14 -22.35
C TRP A 125 3.63 -0.85 -21.01
N LEU A 126 2.92 -0.48 -19.93
CA LEU A 126 2.98 -1.18 -18.65
C LEU A 126 2.43 -2.61 -18.75
N CYS A 127 1.45 -2.84 -19.63
CA CYS A 127 0.83 -4.14 -19.86
C CYS A 127 1.61 -5.02 -20.86
N ASP A 128 2.59 -4.48 -21.57
CA ASP A 128 3.42 -5.24 -22.52
C ASP A 128 4.38 -6.18 -21.76
N GLU A 129 4.04 -7.46 -21.77
CA GLU A 129 4.78 -8.51 -21.05
C GLU A 129 6.22 -8.69 -21.57
N GLN A 130 6.45 -8.51 -22.87
CA GLN A 130 7.76 -8.64 -23.50
C GLN A 130 8.67 -7.48 -23.08
N GLU A 131 8.15 -6.27 -23.11
CA GLU A 131 8.87 -5.08 -22.69
C GLU A 131 9.21 -5.12 -21.21
N GLN A 132 8.26 -5.51 -20.36
CA GLN A 132 8.51 -5.66 -18.93
C GLN A 132 9.54 -6.76 -18.64
N GLY A 133 9.57 -7.81 -19.44
CA GLY A 133 10.58 -8.87 -19.39
C GLY A 133 11.97 -8.35 -19.72
N ARG A 134 12.12 -7.61 -20.83
CA ARG A 134 13.39 -6.98 -21.25
C ARG A 134 13.95 -6.05 -20.20
N ARG A 135 13.10 -5.22 -19.60
CA ARG A 135 13.50 -4.28 -18.55
C ARG A 135 13.99 -4.98 -17.30
N ARG A 136 13.30 -6.04 -16.85
CA ARG A 136 13.77 -6.82 -15.69
C ARG A 136 15.12 -7.46 -15.94
N GLU A 137 15.36 -7.95 -17.14
CA GLU A 137 16.66 -8.53 -17.48
C GLU A 137 17.75 -7.45 -17.50
N ALA A 138 17.49 -6.27 -18.07
CA ALA A 138 18.44 -5.15 -18.04
C ALA A 138 18.79 -4.72 -16.60
N GLU A 139 17.79 -4.56 -15.74
CA GLU A 139 18.01 -4.24 -14.31
C GLU A 139 18.80 -5.33 -13.56
N ARG A 140 18.57 -6.60 -13.92
CA ARG A 140 19.32 -7.73 -13.36
C ARG A 140 20.79 -7.65 -13.72
N ARG A 141 21.09 -7.33 -14.98
CA ARG A 141 22.48 -7.17 -15.47
C ARG A 141 23.18 -6.00 -14.79
N GLU A 142 22.51 -4.87 -14.69
CA GLU A 142 23.05 -3.68 -14.04
C GLU A 142 23.45 -3.97 -12.58
N LYS A 143 22.60 -4.71 -11.85
CA LYS A 143 22.88 -5.10 -10.45
C LYS A 143 23.97 -6.16 -10.29
N ALA A 144 24.15 -7.01 -11.30
CA ALA A 144 25.12 -8.10 -11.29
C ALA A 144 26.53 -7.66 -11.74
N GLY A 145 26.67 -6.45 -12.31
CA GLY A 145 27.95 -5.91 -12.80
C GLY A 145 28.40 -6.52 -14.13
N GLN A 146 29.57 -6.09 -14.61
CA GLN A 146 30.15 -6.45 -15.91
C GLN A 146 30.68 -7.91 -15.97
N GLY A 147 29.94 -8.88 -15.69
CA GLY A 147 30.38 -10.29 -15.75
C GLY A 147 29.21 -11.26 -15.87
N SER A 148 28.00 -10.76 -15.82
CA SER A 148 26.83 -11.64 -15.89
C SER A 148 26.51 -12.07 -17.31
N THR A 149 26.42 -13.38 -17.53
CA THR A 149 25.99 -13.95 -18.83
C THR A 149 24.57 -13.46 -19.17
N PRO A 150 24.35 -12.95 -20.39
CA PRO A 150 23.04 -12.59 -20.87
C PRO A 150 22.09 -13.79 -20.84
N GLN A 151 20.93 -13.63 -20.18
CA GLN A 151 19.86 -14.61 -20.28
C GLN A 151 18.72 -14.04 -21.14
N PRO A 152 18.01 -14.88 -21.90
CA PRO A 152 16.86 -14.42 -22.66
C PRO A 152 15.82 -13.81 -21.72
N ALA A 153 15.32 -12.64 -22.09
CA ALA A 153 14.28 -11.96 -21.34
C ALA A 153 13.00 -12.79 -21.37
N ARG A 154 12.48 -13.17 -20.20
CA ARG A 154 11.19 -13.86 -20.10
C ARG A 154 10.06 -12.83 -20.03
N PRO A 155 8.92 -13.07 -20.72
CA PRO A 155 7.75 -12.22 -20.58
C PRO A 155 7.35 -12.04 -19.13
N VAL A 156 6.95 -10.82 -18.76
CA VAL A 156 6.59 -10.50 -17.40
C VAL A 156 5.27 -9.72 -17.37
N ARG A 157 4.22 -10.38 -16.91
CA ARG A 157 2.94 -9.74 -16.69
C ARG A 157 2.94 -8.94 -15.37
N LEU A 158 2.63 -7.66 -15.45
CA LEU A 158 2.24 -6.88 -14.27
C LEU A 158 0.76 -7.14 -14.00
N SER A 159 0.41 -7.46 -12.74
CA SER A 159 -1.00 -7.59 -12.38
C SER A 159 -1.71 -6.24 -12.49
N ASP A 160 -3.02 -6.26 -12.79
CA ASP A 160 -3.86 -5.07 -12.89
C ASP A 160 -3.76 -4.17 -11.65
N ALA A 161 -3.72 -4.78 -10.46
CA ALA A 161 -3.48 -4.06 -9.21
C ALA A 161 -2.11 -3.36 -9.17
N THR A 162 -1.08 -3.99 -9.76
CA THR A 162 0.27 -3.39 -9.88
C THR A 162 0.24 -2.21 -10.84
N VAL A 163 -0.41 -2.34 -12.00
CA VAL A 163 -0.54 -1.24 -12.98
C VAL A 163 -1.27 -0.06 -12.34
N ARG A 164 -2.41 -0.28 -11.67
CA ARG A 164 -3.13 0.78 -10.94
C ARG A 164 -2.29 1.46 -9.87
N ARG A 165 -1.51 0.69 -9.11
CA ARG A 165 -0.59 1.22 -8.10
C ARG A 165 0.48 2.12 -8.73
N ILE A 166 1.05 1.70 -9.87
CA ILE A 166 2.06 2.47 -10.61
C ILE A 166 1.49 3.77 -11.18
N VAL A 167 0.24 3.78 -11.63
CA VAL A 167 -0.43 4.98 -12.17
C VAL A 167 -0.80 5.98 -11.06
N SER A 168 -1.02 5.51 -9.83
CA SER A 168 -1.46 6.35 -8.70
C SER A 168 -0.56 7.57 -8.42
N PRO A 169 0.79 7.48 -8.37
CA PRO A 169 1.66 8.64 -8.17
C PRO A 169 1.53 9.69 -9.27
N VAL A 170 1.43 9.29 -10.55
CA VAL A 170 1.28 10.20 -11.69
C VAL A 170 -0.06 10.92 -11.60
N ARG A 171 -1.15 10.18 -11.34
CA ARG A 171 -2.49 10.76 -11.14
C ARG A 171 -2.50 11.78 -10.00
N ALA A 172 -1.90 11.46 -8.86
CA ALA A 172 -1.83 12.36 -7.71
C ALA A 172 -0.97 13.60 -7.99
N CYS A 173 0.14 13.43 -8.71
CA CYS A 173 1.04 14.50 -9.13
C CYS A 173 0.32 15.49 -10.08
N LEU A 174 -0.33 14.98 -11.14
CA LEU A 174 -1.10 15.80 -12.08
C LEU A 174 -2.33 16.43 -11.42
N ALA A 175 -2.98 15.77 -10.47
CA ALA A 175 -4.06 16.36 -9.69
C ALA A 175 -3.56 17.55 -8.83
N THR A 176 -2.35 17.48 -8.30
CA THR A 176 -1.72 18.61 -7.61
C THR A 176 -1.37 19.73 -8.58
N ALA A 177 -0.75 19.42 -9.72
CA ALA A 177 -0.43 20.41 -10.76
C ALA A 177 -1.69 21.14 -11.25
N ARG A 178 -2.83 20.46 -11.36
CA ARG A 178 -4.13 21.08 -11.68
C ARG A 178 -4.60 22.03 -10.58
N ARG A 179 -4.51 21.65 -9.31
CA ARG A 179 -4.87 22.53 -8.17
C ARG A 179 -3.96 23.75 -8.06
N GLU A 180 -2.70 23.61 -8.44
CA GLU A 180 -1.72 24.71 -8.51
C GLU A 180 -1.91 25.59 -9.76
N GLY A 181 -2.87 25.27 -10.65
CA GLY A 181 -3.14 26.05 -11.87
C GLY A 181 -2.13 25.84 -13.00
N LEU A 182 -1.22 24.87 -12.88
CA LEU A 182 -0.18 24.59 -13.88
C LEU A 182 -0.74 23.90 -15.13
N ILE A 183 -1.79 23.10 -14.97
CA ILE A 183 -2.49 22.38 -16.05
C ILE A 183 -4.00 22.56 -15.88
N ARG A 184 -4.74 22.53 -16.98
CA ARG A 184 -6.21 22.71 -16.97
C ARG A 184 -6.97 21.47 -16.52
N SER A 185 -6.50 20.29 -16.90
CA SER A 185 -7.11 18.99 -16.62
C SER A 185 -6.04 17.96 -16.23
N ASN A 186 -6.44 16.94 -15.52
CA ASN A 186 -5.55 15.83 -15.22
C ASN A 186 -5.66 14.79 -16.34
N ALA A 187 -4.56 14.57 -17.06
CA ALA A 187 -4.52 13.63 -18.17
C ALA A 187 -4.83 12.15 -17.78
N CYS A 188 -4.79 11.82 -16.50
CA CYS A 188 -5.20 10.50 -16.02
C CYS A 188 -6.72 10.36 -15.82
N ASP A 189 -7.47 11.47 -15.90
CA ASP A 189 -8.94 11.41 -15.73
C ASP A 189 -9.57 10.80 -16.99
N GLY A 190 -10.49 9.84 -16.80
CA GLY A 190 -11.17 9.14 -17.88
C GLY A 190 -10.33 8.09 -18.63
N VAL A 191 -9.03 7.94 -18.35
CA VAL A 191 -8.24 6.88 -18.97
C VAL A 191 -8.61 5.53 -18.36
N PRO A 192 -9.06 4.56 -19.18
CA PRO A 192 -9.34 3.21 -18.72
C PRO A 192 -8.07 2.56 -18.18
N LEU A 193 -8.13 2.06 -16.97
CA LEU A 193 -7.09 1.19 -16.41
C LEU A 193 -7.51 -0.27 -16.56
N PRO A 194 -6.56 -1.21 -16.61
CA PRO A 194 -6.87 -2.63 -16.66
C PRO A 194 -7.96 -2.97 -15.62
N HIS A 195 -8.97 -3.69 -16.08
CA HIS A 195 -10.18 -3.92 -15.30
C HIS A 195 -9.82 -4.69 -14.03
N ARG A 196 -10.34 -4.24 -12.90
CA ARG A 196 -10.45 -5.09 -11.73
C ARG A 196 -11.49 -6.12 -12.12
N PRO A 197 -11.19 -7.40 -12.31
CA PRO A 197 -12.26 -8.35 -12.49
C PRO A 197 -13.26 -8.11 -11.36
N GLN A 198 -14.55 -8.04 -11.67
CA GLN A 198 -15.56 -8.19 -10.63
C GLN A 198 -15.13 -9.45 -9.89
N ILE A 199 -14.95 -9.32 -8.58
CA ILE A 199 -14.47 -10.43 -7.76
C ILE A 199 -15.62 -11.42 -7.79
N GLU A 200 -15.56 -12.40 -8.69
CA GLU A 200 -16.42 -13.56 -8.61
C GLU A 200 -16.13 -14.22 -7.25
N GLU A 201 -17.12 -14.75 -6.58
CA GLU A 201 -16.98 -15.36 -5.25
C GLU A 201 -15.90 -16.41 -5.22
N ALA A 202 -15.75 -17.19 -6.30
CA ALA A 202 -14.66 -18.14 -6.51
C ALA A 202 -13.27 -17.50 -6.47
N ASP A 203 -13.12 -16.28 -7.02
CA ASP A 203 -11.84 -15.55 -7.07
C ASP A 203 -11.49 -14.97 -5.69
N THR A 204 -12.50 -14.66 -4.86
CA THR A 204 -12.31 -14.22 -3.47
C THR A 204 -11.82 -15.37 -2.60
N ALA A 205 -12.41 -16.56 -2.76
CA ALA A 205 -11.98 -17.77 -2.06
C ALA A 205 -10.55 -18.17 -2.44
N GLU A 206 -10.16 -18.01 -3.71
CA GLU A 206 -8.81 -18.28 -4.16
C GLU A 206 -7.76 -17.28 -3.64
N ARG A 207 -8.14 -16.01 -3.48
CA ARG A 207 -7.27 -14.96 -2.93
C ARG A 207 -7.11 -15.03 -1.41
N ALA A 208 -8.14 -15.49 -0.71
CA ALA A 208 -8.13 -15.68 0.74
C ALA A 208 -7.78 -17.12 1.13
N LYS A 209 -6.84 -17.76 0.39
CA LYS A 209 -6.43 -19.14 0.67
C LYS A 209 -6.06 -19.33 2.14
N ALA A 210 -6.92 -20.03 2.87
CA ALA A 210 -6.70 -20.49 4.22
C ALA A 210 -6.24 -21.96 4.20
N LEU A 211 -5.49 -22.37 5.22
CA LEU A 211 -5.18 -23.78 5.45
C LEU A 211 -6.39 -24.46 6.07
N THR A 212 -6.66 -25.70 5.67
CA THR A 212 -7.54 -26.57 6.45
C THR A 212 -6.88 -26.95 7.79
N ARG A 213 -7.65 -27.54 8.71
CA ARG A 213 -7.09 -27.98 10.00
C ARG A 213 -6.00 -29.03 9.81
N GLU A 214 -6.18 -29.95 8.87
CA GLU A 214 -5.25 -31.03 8.52
C GLU A 214 -3.98 -30.46 7.89
N GLN A 215 -4.11 -29.49 6.97
CA GLN A 215 -2.97 -28.82 6.35
C GLN A 215 -2.16 -28.01 7.36
N LEU A 216 -2.82 -27.28 8.28
CA LEU A 216 -2.14 -26.57 9.36
C LEU A 216 -1.42 -27.53 10.30
N ALA A 217 -2.07 -28.62 10.71
CA ALA A 217 -1.45 -29.64 11.56
C ALA A 217 -0.25 -30.30 10.88
N MET A 218 -0.36 -30.61 9.58
CA MET A 218 0.75 -31.17 8.80
C MET A 218 1.91 -30.19 8.73
N PHE A 219 1.64 -28.92 8.36
CA PHE A 219 2.66 -27.88 8.32
C PHE A 219 3.39 -27.72 9.67
N LEU A 220 2.65 -27.67 10.78
CA LEU A 220 3.21 -27.51 12.11
C LEU A 220 4.02 -28.74 12.59
N ARG A 221 3.79 -29.92 12.03
CA ARG A 221 4.63 -31.11 12.26
C ARG A 221 5.93 -31.06 11.50
N ILE A 222 5.89 -30.58 10.26
CA ILE A 222 7.03 -30.54 9.32
C ILE A 222 7.97 -29.38 9.62
N VAL A 223 7.44 -28.21 9.98
CA VAL A 223 8.26 -27.03 10.25
C VAL A 223 9.25 -27.33 11.40
N PRO A 224 10.54 -26.92 11.30
CA PRO A 224 11.52 -27.17 12.33
C PRO A 224 11.06 -26.69 13.71
N ALA A 225 11.40 -27.44 14.75
CA ALA A 225 10.90 -27.22 16.12
C ALA A 225 11.08 -25.78 16.61
N ASP A 226 12.23 -25.15 16.34
CA ASP A 226 12.55 -23.79 16.73
C ASP A 226 11.60 -22.74 16.09
N TRP A 227 10.93 -23.08 14.99
CA TRP A 227 10.03 -22.19 14.28
C TRP A 227 8.55 -22.49 14.55
N ARG A 228 8.25 -23.64 15.15
CA ARG A 228 6.87 -24.10 15.34
C ARG A 228 6.03 -23.12 16.14
N LEU A 229 6.54 -22.65 17.28
CA LEU A 229 5.82 -21.70 18.14
C LEU A 229 5.52 -20.36 17.42
N LEU A 230 6.45 -19.87 16.58
CA LEU A 230 6.24 -18.67 15.77
C LEU A 230 5.02 -18.83 14.85
N PHE A 231 4.93 -19.96 14.14
CA PHE A 231 3.81 -20.21 13.21
C PHE A 231 2.51 -20.55 13.94
N GLN A 232 2.58 -21.23 15.08
CA GLN A 232 1.41 -21.41 15.97
C GLN A 232 0.86 -20.08 16.44
N THR A 233 1.73 -19.15 16.85
CA THR A 233 1.33 -17.81 17.26
C THR A 233 0.66 -17.05 16.10
N LEU A 234 1.21 -17.13 14.88
CA LEU A 234 0.58 -16.54 13.69
C LEU A 234 -0.81 -17.12 13.42
N ALA A 235 -0.95 -18.45 13.50
CA ALA A 235 -2.22 -19.14 13.23
C ALA A 235 -3.28 -18.84 14.29
N ALA A 236 -2.90 -18.85 15.58
CA ALA A 236 -3.83 -18.64 16.68
C ALA A 236 -4.28 -17.17 16.78
N THR A 237 -3.41 -16.22 16.50
CA THR A 237 -3.69 -14.79 16.73
C THR A 237 -4.05 -14.01 15.47
N GLY A 238 -3.69 -14.50 14.28
CA GLY A 238 -3.90 -13.82 13.01
C GLY A 238 -3.14 -12.48 12.91
N VAL A 239 -2.12 -12.23 13.72
CA VAL A 239 -1.28 -11.03 13.63
C VAL A 239 -0.55 -10.98 12.29
N ARG A 240 -0.26 -9.78 11.79
CA ARG A 240 0.55 -9.62 10.58
C ARG A 240 2.00 -9.97 10.89
N TRP A 241 2.74 -10.45 9.90
CA TRP A 241 4.17 -10.70 10.05
C TRP A 241 4.92 -9.53 10.71
N SER A 242 4.66 -8.31 10.25
CA SER A 242 5.33 -7.12 10.80
C SER A 242 4.93 -6.80 12.25
N GLU A 243 3.77 -7.23 12.71
CA GLU A 243 3.30 -7.13 14.09
C GLU A 243 3.99 -8.19 14.95
N LEU A 244 4.07 -9.44 14.46
CA LEU A 244 4.77 -10.53 15.13
C LEU A 244 6.26 -10.23 15.28
N ALA A 245 6.93 -9.79 14.21
CA ALA A 245 8.37 -9.46 14.22
C ALA A 245 8.71 -8.24 15.11
N ALA A 246 7.71 -7.51 15.58
CA ALA A 246 7.82 -6.37 16.49
C ALA A 246 7.27 -6.66 17.89
N LEU A 247 6.83 -7.90 18.15
CA LEU A 247 6.22 -8.29 19.41
C LEU A 247 7.29 -8.39 20.49
N ARG A 248 7.06 -7.75 21.63
CA ARG A 248 7.94 -7.79 22.79
C ARG A 248 7.30 -8.54 23.94
N TRP A 249 8.09 -9.03 24.87
CA TRP A 249 7.59 -9.76 26.04
C TRP A 249 6.59 -8.95 26.85
N LYS A 250 6.79 -7.65 27.04
CA LYS A 250 5.83 -6.75 27.72
C LYS A 250 4.48 -6.56 26.99
N ASP A 251 4.37 -7.03 25.75
CA ASP A 251 3.12 -7.00 25.02
C ASP A 251 2.26 -8.25 25.28
N LEU A 252 2.80 -9.23 26.01
CA LEU A 252 2.12 -10.46 26.41
C LEU A 252 1.72 -10.40 27.86
N SER A 253 0.44 -10.65 28.15
CA SER A 253 -0.07 -11.00 29.48
C SER A 253 -0.37 -12.49 29.45
N LEU A 254 0.55 -13.30 29.96
CA LEU A 254 0.43 -14.77 29.89
C LEU A 254 -0.24 -15.37 31.15
N ASP A 255 -0.34 -14.59 32.22
CA ASP A 255 -0.87 -14.98 33.51
C ASP A 255 -2.20 -14.27 33.80
N GLY A 256 -2.97 -14.80 34.75
CA GLY A 256 -4.26 -14.26 35.14
C GLY A 256 -5.44 -14.92 34.41
N SER A 257 -6.65 -14.37 34.63
CA SER A 257 -7.91 -14.89 34.11
C SER A 257 -8.12 -14.61 32.61
N GLU A 258 -7.48 -13.57 32.06
CA GLU A 258 -7.66 -13.16 30.68
C GLU A 258 -6.29 -12.99 29.96
N PRO A 259 -5.60 -14.10 29.65
CA PRO A 259 -4.33 -14.02 28.96
C PRO A 259 -4.52 -13.46 27.54
N HIS A 260 -3.62 -12.53 27.15
CA HIS A 260 -3.75 -11.84 25.87
C HIS A 260 -2.43 -11.33 25.32
N LEU A 261 -2.42 -11.12 23.99
CA LEU A 261 -1.38 -10.46 23.23
C LEU A 261 -1.87 -9.06 22.82
N ARG A 262 -1.08 -8.03 23.08
CA ARG A 262 -1.36 -6.65 22.66
C ARG A 262 -0.54 -6.27 21.45
N VAL A 263 -1.20 -5.92 20.34
CA VAL A 263 -0.55 -5.36 19.16
C VAL A 263 -0.38 -3.86 19.36
N ARG A 264 0.84 -3.42 19.62
CA ARG A 264 1.17 -2.00 19.86
C ARG A 264 2.00 -1.37 18.75
N ARG A 265 2.77 -2.19 18.01
CA ARG A 265 3.71 -1.75 16.98
C ARG A 265 3.82 -2.76 15.84
N ALA A 266 4.44 -2.32 14.76
CA ALA A 266 4.80 -3.17 13.64
C ALA A 266 6.20 -2.81 13.16
N LEU A 267 6.93 -3.76 12.64
CA LEU A 267 8.21 -3.54 11.98
C LEU A 267 7.99 -2.73 10.70
N ALA A 268 8.76 -1.67 10.49
CA ALA A 268 8.70 -0.90 9.25
C ALA A 268 9.20 -1.74 8.06
N LYS A 269 8.62 -1.54 6.89
CA LYS A 269 8.95 -2.31 5.68
C LYS A 269 10.40 -2.11 5.24
N ARG A 270 10.91 -0.90 5.40
CA ARG A 270 12.29 -0.55 5.11
C ARG A 270 13.05 -0.45 6.42
N GLN A 271 14.05 -1.32 6.55
CA GLN A 271 14.99 -1.30 7.65
C GLN A 271 16.30 -0.67 7.15
N PRO A 272 16.90 0.27 7.90
CA PRO A 272 18.22 0.76 7.60
C PRO A 272 19.23 -0.40 7.71
N LYS A 273 20.35 -0.30 6.99
CA LYS A 273 21.36 -1.38 7.00
C LYS A 273 22.20 -1.36 8.27
N ASP A 274 22.51 -0.17 8.76
CA ASP A 274 23.50 0.06 9.82
C ASP A 274 22.95 0.86 11.01
N GLU A 275 21.63 0.99 11.13
CA GLU A 275 20.95 1.70 12.21
C GLU A 275 20.03 0.75 12.99
N ALA A 276 19.56 1.22 14.16
CA ALA A 276 18.59 0.50 14.96
C ALA A 276 17.29 0.19 14.17
N PRO A 277 16.66 -0.96 14.40
CA PRO A 277 15.42 -1.35 13.72
C PRO A 277 14.32 -0.31 13.89
N ARG A 278 13.66 0.05 12.77
CA ARG A 278 12.55 1.01 12.79
C ARG A 278 11.23 0.30 13.04
N PHE A 279 10.57 0.68 14.12
CA PHE A 279 9.22 0.29 14.47
C PHE A 279 8.26 1.44 14.21
N LYS A 280 7.02 1.13 13.88
CA LYS A 280 5.96 2.11 13.65
C LYS A 280 4.67 1.67 14.35
N PRO A 281 3.78 2.60 14.73
CA PRO A 281 2.46 2.23 15.20
C PRO A 281 1.68 1.52 14.09
N PRO A 282 0.69 0.67 14.43
CA PRO A 282 -0.19 0.06 13.46
C PRO A 282 -0.89 1.10 12.58
N LYS A 283 -1.16 0.74 11.31
CA LYS A 283 -1.74 1.66 10.30
C LYS A 283 -3.07 2.32 10.68
N SER A 284 -3.80 1.80 11.64
CA SER A 284 -5.11 2.31 12.07
C SER A 284 -5.30 2.16 13.58
N ARG A 285 -6.24 2.92 14.17
CA ARG A 285 -6.68 2.72 15.55
C ARG A 285 -7.09 1.27 15.82
N HIS A 286 -7.77 0.62 14.88
CA HIS A 286 -8.14 -0.80 14.96
C HIS A 286 -6.94 -1.75 14.91
N GLY A 287 -5.77 -1.28 14.49
CA GLY A 287 -4.53 -2.06 14.51
C GLY A 287 -3.98 -2.24 15.91
N GLN A 288 -4.22 -1.29 16.83
CA GLN A 288 -3.93 -1.46 18.25
C GLN A 288 -5.09 -2.26 18.87
N ARG A 289 -4.80 -3.47 19.29
CA ARG A 289 -5.82 -4.41 19.78
C ARG A 289 -5.23 -5.42 20.76
N SER A 290 -6.08 -5.96 21.59
CA SER A 290 -5.81 -7.08 22.47
C SER A 290 -6.42 -8.35 21.85
N ILE A 291 -5.67 -9.42 21.80
CA ILE A 291 -6.07 -10.70 21.23
C ILE A 291 -5.99 -11.74 22.34
N PRO A 292 -7.10 -12.40 22.72
CA PRO A 292 -7.09 -13.45 23.72
C PRO A 292 -6.17 -14.60 23.30
N LEU A 293 -5.50 -15.19 24.28
CA LEU A 293 -4.64 -16.36 24.09
C LEU A 293 -5.23 -17.57 24.84
N ASP A 294 -5.15 -18.72 24.20
CA ASP A 294 -5.51 -19.98 24.87
C ASP A 294 -4.41 -20.45 25.81
N ALA A 295 -4.80 -21.32 26.75
CA ALA A 295 -3.91 -21.80 27.80
C ALA A 295 -2.71 -22.61 27.27
N ALA A 296 -2.88 -23.32 26.13
CA ALA A 296 -1.81 -24.12 25.54
C ALA A 296 -0.72 -23.21 24.95
N LEU A 297 -1.12 -22.20 24.17
CA LEU A 297 -0.19 -21.21 23.61
C LEU A 297 0.52 -20.41 24.72
N CYS A 298 -0.19 -20.06 25.80
CA CYS A 298 0.42 -19.40 26.96
C CYS A 298 1.51 -20.26 27.62
N ARG A 299 1.28 -21.58 27.78
CA ARG A 299 2.30 -22.49 28.33
C ARG A 299 3.55 -22.54 27.44
N GLU A 300 3.36 -22.65 26.13
CA GLU A 300 4.46 -22.67 25.17
C GLU A 300 5.26 -21.35 25.16
N LEU A 301 4.57 -20.21 25.18
CA LEU A 301 5.23 -18.89 25.24
C LEU A 301 6.00 -18.69 26.55
N ARG A 302 5.45 -19.14 27.70
CA ARG A 302 6.21 -19.10 28.98
C ARG A 302 7.44 -19.98 28.94
N ARG A 303 7.34 -21.19 28.35
CA ARG A 303 8.49 -22.07 28.17
C ARG A 303 9.54 -21.39 27.30
N HIS A 304 9.12 -20.84 26.16
CA HIS A 304 9.99 -20.11 25.23
C HIS A 304 10.72 -18.95 25.91
N ARG A 305 10.01 -18.17 26.77
CA ARG A 305 10.65 -17.06 27.51
C ARG A 305 11.75 -17.56 28.45
N ARG A 306 11.51 -18.67 29.16
CA ARG A 306 12.50 -19.23 30.09
C ARG A 306 13.74 -19.79 29.40
N GLU A 307 13.60 -20.21 28.14
CA GLU A 307 14.68 -20.77 27.32
C GLU A 307 15.36 -19.72 26.45
N ALA A 308 14.82 -18.49 26.37
CA ALA A 308 15.29 -17.44 25.49
C ALA A 308 16.53 -16.74 26.06
N GLU A 309 17.49 -16.43 25.17
CA GLU A 309 18.64 -15.58 25.46
C GLU A 309 18.22 -14.10 25.70
N PHE A 310 17.15 -13.68 25.05
CA PHE A 310 16.58 -12.33 25.11
C PHE A 310 15.19 -12.41 25.78
N ASP A 311 15.14 -12.37 27.10
CA ASP A 311 13.92 -12.59 27.91
C ASP A 311 13.39 -11.33 28.60
N GLY A 312 14.10 -10.19 28.47
CA GLY A 312 13.70 -8.92 29.04
C GLY A 312 12.40 -8.39 28.46
N ASP A 313 11.66 -7.61 29.23
CA ASP A 313 10.34 -7.08 28.84
C ASP A 313 10.37 -6.30 27.52
N ASP A 314 11.47 -5.63 27.22
CA ASP A 314 11.67 -4.88 25.98
C ASP A 314 12.24 -5.71 24.82
N ASP A 315 12.66 -6.94 25.09
CA ASP A 315 13.18 -7.83 24.08
C ASP A 315 12.06 -8.39 23.20
N LEU A 316 12.45 -8.80 21.97
CA LEU A 316 11.53 -9.41 21.03
C LEU A 316 11.19 -10.85 21.43
N VAL A 317 9.94 -11.24 21.27
CA VAL A 317 9.50 -12.64 21.51
C VAL A 317 10.13 -13.61 20.52
N PHE A 318 10.32 -13.17 19.27
CA PHE A 318 10.92 -13.97 18.19
C PHE A 318 12.08 -13.19 17.54
N PRO A 319 13.24 -13.10 18.18
CA PRO A 319 14.41 -12.41 17.64
C PRO A 319 15.19 -13.29 16.65
N ALA A 320 16.07 -12.66 15.88
CA ALA A 320 17.21 -13.34 15.25
C ALA A 320 18.28 -13.64 16.32
N ARG A 321 19.31 -14.43 15.97
CA ARG A 321 20.40 -14.81 16.89
C ARG A 321 21.10 -13.65 17.58
N ASN A 322 21.08 -12.47 17.00
CA ASN A 322 21.68 -11.25 17.54
C ASN A 322 20.66 -10.31 18.21
N GLY A 323 19.49 -10.79 18.61
CA GLY A 323 18.43 -9.99 19.22
C GLY A 323 17.64 -9.10 18.24
N ALA A 324 18.07 -8.96 16.98
CA ALA A 324 17.43 -8.10 15.99
C ALA A 324 16.11 -8.73 15.44
N PRO A 325 15.22 -7.92 14.86
CA PRO A 325 14.01 -8.45 14.24
C PRO A 325 14.29 -9.40 13.07
N LEU A 326 13.50 -10.47 12.98
CA LEU A 326 13.56 -11.42 11.89
C LEU A 326 13.26 -10.76 10.55
N ARG A 327 14.09 -11.03 9.54
CA ARG A 327 13.85 -10.57 8.16
C ARG A 327 12.84 -11.48 7.46
N GLN A 328 11.71 -10.92 7.08
CA GLN A 328 10.59 -11.65 6.46
C GLN A 328 11.04 -12.54 5.28
N GLU A 329 11.90 -12.01 4.41
CA GLU A 329 12.33 -12.71 3.21
C GLU A 329 13.20 -13.94 3.52
N ASN A 330 14.02 -13.85 4.57
CA ASN A 330 14.84 -14.98 5.01
C ASN A 330 13.98 -16.12 5.56
N VAL A 331 13.02 -15.78 6.44
CA VAL A 331 12.11 -16.79 7.01
C VAL A 331 11.22 -17.38 5.93
N ARG A 332 10.70 -16.55 5.01
CA ARG A 332 9.90 -17.01 3.88
C ARG A 332 10.65 -18.05 3.06
N ARG A 333 11.86 -17.73 2.61
CA ARG A 333 12.62 -18.57 1.69
C ARG A 333 13.19 -19.82 2.36
N ARG A 334 13.70 -19.69 3.60
CA ARG A 334 14.45 -20.76 4.26
C ARG A 334 13.60 -21.70 5.09
N VAL A 335 12.42 -21.25 5.54
CA VAL A 335 11.57 -21.99 6.46
C VAL A 335 10.18 -22.18 5.86
N LEU A 336 9.44 -21.09 5.61
CA LEU A 336 8.04 -21.16 5.24
C LEU A 336 7.81 -21.90 3.92
N HIS A 337 8.53 -21.54 2.85
CA HIS A 337 8.35 -22.19 1.54
C HIS A 337 8.88 -23.62 1.51
N VAL A 338 9.94 -23.93 2.26
CA VAL A 338 10.45 -25.31 2.36
C VAL A 338 9.41 -26.19 3.06
N ALA A 339 9.03 -25.83 4.29
CA ALA A 339 8.04 -26.59 5.05
C ALA A 339 6.66 -26.63 4.35
N GLY A 340 6.27 -25.54 3.66
CA GLY A 340 5.03 -25.51 2.88
C GLY A 340 5.05 -26.43 1.67
N GLY A 341 6.18 -26.56 0.99
CA GLY A 341 6.35 -27.52 -0.11
C GLY A 341 6.22 -28.97 0.37
N GLU A 342 6.89 -29.31 1.47
CA GLU A 342 6.83 -30.63 2.08
C GLU A 342 5.45 -30.96 2.68
N ALA A 343 4.72 -29.94 3.16
CA ALA A 343 3.36 -30.09 3.68
C ALA A 343 2.27 -30.11 2.59
N GLY A 344 2.64 -30.07 1.30
CA GLY A 344 1.69 -30.08 0.18
C GLY A 344 0.96 -28.74 -0.03
N VAL A 345 1.45 -27.65 0.54
CA VAL A 345 0.88 -26.29 0.44
C VAL A 345 1.92 -25.27 -0.06
N PRO A 346 2.52 -25.45 -1.26
CA PRO A 346 3.62 -24.62 -1.75
C PRO A 346 3.25 -23.15 -1.96
N TRP A 347 1.96 -22.84 -2.01
CA TRP A 347 1.39 -21.50 -2.14
C TRP A 347 1.35 -20.72 -0.82
N ILE A 348 1.74 -21.32 0.32
CA ILE A 348 1.63 -20.72 1.66
C ILE A 348 2.41 -19.42 1.77
N GLY A 349 1.79 -18.42 2.42
CA GLY A 349 2.40 -17.15 2.76
C GLY A 349 2.10 -16.75 4.20
N PHE A 350 2.75 -15.72 4.72
CA PHE A 350 2.45 -15.26 6.09
C PHE A 350 1.01 -14.79 6.28
N HIS A 351 0.37 -14.25 5.23
CA HIS A 351 -1.04 -13.86 5.29
C HIS A 351 -1.98 -15.06 5.32
N THR A 352 -1.56 -16.22 4.82
CA THR A 352 -2.31 -17.46 4.88
C THR A 352 -2.70 -17.83 6.32
N PHE A 353 -1.78 -17.68 7.28
CA PHE A 353 -2.08 -17.95 8.70
C PHE A 353 -3.16 -17.00 9.25
N ARG A 354 -3.18 -15.75 8.78
CA ARG A 354 -4.22 -14.80 9.17
C ARG A 354 -5.57 -15.14 8.54
N HIS A 355 -5.60 -15.61 7.29
CA HIS A 355 -6.81 -16.11 6.65
C HIS A 355 -7.29 -17.37 7.36
N THR A 356 -6.38 -18.29 7.71
CA THR A 356 -6.68 -19.49 8.51
C THR A 356 -7.28 -19.14 9.88
N CYS A 357 -6.68 -18.17 10.60
CA CYS A 357 -7.23 -17.68 11.86
C CYS A 357 -8.66 -17.14 11.68
N ALA A 358 -8.92 -16.34 10.65
CA ALA A 358 -10.26 -15.81 10.37
C ALA A 358 -11.26 -16.94 10.12
N SER A 359 -10.90 -17.91 9.24
CA SER A 359 -11.76 -19.06 8.94
C SER A 359 -12.09 -19.88 10.19
N MET A 360 -11.08 -20.10 11.06
CA MET A 360 -11.29 -20.82 12.32
C MET A 360 -12.18 -20.04 13.30
N LEU A 361 -12.08 -18.71 13.33
CA LEU A 361 -12.94 -17.87 14.16
C LEU A 361 -14.41 -17.90 13.69
N PHE A 362 -14.65 -17.84 12.37
CA PHE A 362 -16.00 -18.00 11.81
C PHE A 362 -16.54 -19.42 12.09
N ALA A 363 -15.74 -20.45 11.86
CA ALA A 363 -16.12 -21.83 12.17
C ALA A 363 -16.41 -22.05 13.68
N ALA A 364 -15.84 -21.21 14.56
CA ALA A 364 -16.14 -21.20 16.00
C ALA A 364 -17.33 -20.29 16.35
N GLY A 365 -18.14 -19.84 15.37
CA GLY A 365 -19.35 -19.04 15.56
C GLY A 365 -19.10 -17.57 15.91
N ARG A 366 -17.89 -17.05 15.70
CA ARG A 366 -17.61 -15.62 15.93
C ARG A 366 -18.25 -14.77 14.83
N ASN A 367 -18.97 -13.73 15.22
CA ASN A 367 -19.60 -12.83 14.25
C ASN A 367 -18.56 -11.92 13.56
N VAL A 368 -18.97 -11.30 12.44
CA VAL A 368 -18.11 -10.43 11.61
C VAL A 368 -17.44 -9.33 12.41
N LYS A 369 -18.12 -8.74 13.39
CA LYS A 369 -17.58 -7.67 14.22
C LYS A 369 -16.49 -8.16 15.17
N GLN A 370 -16.67 -9.35 15.73
CA GLN A 370 -15.66 -9.99 16.60
C GLN A 370 -14.42 -10.35 15.77
N VAL A 371 -14.57 -10.94 14.58
CA VAL A 371 -13.45 -11.25 13.68
C VAL A 371 -12.75 -9.98 13.22
N GLN A 372 -13.50 -8.93 12.87
CA GLN A 372 -12.95 -7.62 12.52
C GLN A 372 -12.05 -7.05 13.65
N ARG A 373 -12.55 -7.06 14.89
CA ARG A 373 -11.80 -6.58 16.07
C ARG A 373 -10.55 -7.43 16.32
N TRP A 374 -10.68 -8.75 16.28
CA TRP A 374 -9.58 -9.70 16.47
C TRP A 374 -8.45 -9.45 15.48
N LEU A 375 -8.78 -9.37 14.22
CA LEU A 375 -7.81 -9.17 13.15
C LEU A 375 -7.35 -7.71 13.03
N GLY A 376 -8.10 -6.73 13.54
CA GLY A 376 -7.81 -5.30 13.37
C GLY A 376 -8.00 -4.83 11.93
N HIS A 377 -9.08 -5.23 11.29
CA HIS A 377 -9.50 -4.70 10.00
C HIS A 377 -10.10 -3.31 10.18
N HIS A 378 -9.96 -2.46 9.16
CA HIS A 378 -10.40 -1.05 9.22
C HIS A 378 -11.93 -0.90 9.19
N SER A 379 -12.64 -1.89 8.63
CA SER A 379 -14.10 -1.91 8.58
C SER A 379 -14.63 -3.35 8.62
N PRO A 380 -15.87 -3.56 9.10
CA PRO A 380 -16.56 -4.85 8.99
C PRO A 380 -16.78 -5.26 7.54
N GLY A 381 -17.11 -4.30 6.65
CA GLY A 381 -17.29 -4.56 5.20
C GLY A 381 -16.06 -5.21 4.58
N PHE A 382 -14.85 -4.73 4.91
CA PHE A 382 -13.63 -5.37 4.43
C PHE A 382 -13.49 -6.84 4.93
N THR A 383 -13.94 -7.14 6.15
CA THR A 383 -13.94 -8.51 6.66
C THR A 383 -14.98 -9.35 5.92
N LEU A 384 -16.15 -8.79 5.67
CA LEU A 384 -17.21 -9.44 4.93
C LEU A 384 -16.76 -9.75 3.49
N ASP A 385 -16.29 -8.73 2.76
CA ASP A 385 -15.81 -8.86 1.38
C ASP A 385 -14.70 -9.92 1.22
N THR A 386 -13.90 -10.13 2.27
CA THR A 386 -12.79 -11.10 2.24
C THR A 386 -13.24 -12.51 2.57
N TYR A 387 -14.24 -12.67 3.43
CA TYR A 387 -14.61 -13.95 4.03
C TYR A 387 -16.09 -14.29 3.87
N VAL A 388 -16.84 -13.61 2.99
CA VAL A 388 -18.28 -13.87 2.75
C VAL A 388 -18.54 -15.34 2.40
N HIS A 389 -17.65 -15.95 1.62
CA HIS A 389 -17.71 -17.36 1.20
C HIS A 389 -17.60 -18.38 2.36
N LEU A 390 -17.27 -17.93 3.57
CA LEU A 390 -17.22 -18.77 4.78
C LEU A 390 -18.49 -18.63 5.64
N LEU A 391 -19.38 -17.72 5.27
CA LEU A 391 -20.66 -17.52 5.92
C LEU A 391 -21.69 -18.40 5.24
N ASP A 392 -22.67 -18.87 6.02
CA ASP A 392 -23.77 -19.63 5.47
C ASP A 392 -24.64 -18.70 4.58
N ASP A 393 -24.84 -19.06 3.32
CA ASP A 393 -25.62 -18.29 2.35
C ASP A 393 -27.12 -18.52 2.49
N GLY A 394 -27.55 -19.37 3.44
CA GLY A 394 -28.96 -19.63 3.71
C GLY A 394 -29.68 -18.38 4.22
N VAL A 395 -30.84 -18.10 3.66
CA VAL A 395 -31.74 -17.03 4.16
C VAL A 395 -32.29 -17.38 5.55
N GLY A 396 -32.03 -18.58 6.02
CA GLY A 396 -32.54 -19.11 7.27
C GLY A 396 -34.02 -19.53 7.18
N THR A 397 -34.57 -19.99 8.28
CA THR A 397 -36.02 -20.27 8.41
C THR A 397 -36.78 -18.96 8.62
N GLY A 398 -38.08 -18.96 8.26
CA GLY A 398 -38.94 -17.81 8.49
C GLY A 398 -38.91 -17.37 9.96
N LEU A 399 -38.92 -16.06 10.20
CA LEU A 399 -39.00 -15.49 11.54
C LEU A 399 -40.37 -15.85 12.14
N ASP A 400 -40.37 -16.63 13.21
CA ASP A 400 -41.58 -16.88 14.01
C ASP A 400 -41.78 -15.73 15.00
N LEU A 401 -42.39 -14.65 14.52
CA LEU A 401 -42.62 -13.44 15.29
C LEU A 401 -43.51 -13.72 16.51
N ALA A 402 -44.46 -14.69 16.42
CA ALA A 402 -45.34 -15.03 17.53
C ALA A 402 -44.54 -15.67 18.67
N ALA A 403 -43.68 -16.65 18.36
CA ALA A 403 -42.81 -17.27 19.36
C ALA A 403 -41.81 -16.28 19.98
N GLU A 404 -41.27 -15.34 19.23
CA GLU A 404 -40.36 -14.29 19.76
C GLU A 404 -41.08 -13.32 20.69
N LEU A 405 -42.35 -12.99 20.44
CA LEU A 405 -43.14 -12.09 21.28
C LEU A 405 -43.72 -12.78 22.51
N GLU A 406 -44.01 -14.09 22.43
CA GLU A 406 -44.52 -14.89 23.56
C GLU A 406 -43.40 -15.36 24.48
N GLY A 407 -42.22 -15.53 23.98
CA GLY A 407 -41.02 -15.99 24.70
C GLY A 407 -40.32 -14.86 25.47
N GLY A 408 -41.03 -14.10 26.28
CA GLY A 408 -40.57 -12.92 27.05
C GLY A 408 -39.49 -13.17 28.11
N GLU A 409 -38.53 -14.06 27.91
CA GLU A 409 -37.28 -14.12 28.64
C GLU A 409 -36.12 -13.67 27.75
N SER A 410 -35.74 -12.43 27.91
CA SER A 410 -34.58 -11.78 27.30
C SER A 410 -33.36 -12.72 27.42
N ARG A 411 -32.90 -13.29 26.30
CA ARG A 411 -31.53 -13.80 26.20
C ARG A 411 -30.60 -12.59 26.18
N VAL A 412 -30.33 -12.06 27.37
CA VAL A 412 -29.27 -11.10 27.60
C VAL A 412 -27.96 -11.76 27.18
N SER A 413 -27.33 -11.26 26.15
CA SER A 413 -25.95 -11.58 25.84
C SER A 413 -25.07 -11.27 27.07
N PRO A 414 -24.03 -12.06 27.36
CA PRO A 414 -23.21 -11.89 28.57
C PRO A 414 -22.43 -10.56 28.69
N ASP A 415 -22.57 -9.67 27.74
CA ASP A 415 -21.93 -8.35 27.74
C ASP A 415 -22.96 -7.24 28.03
N GLY A 416 -23.48 -7.18 29.21
CA GLY A 416 -24.22 -6.17 29.95
C GLY A 416 -24.41 -4.75 29.35
N LEU A 417 -24.95 -4.62 28.16
CA LEU A 417 -25.43 -3.37 27.60
C LEU A 417 -26.95 -3.46 27.46
N GLU A 418 -27.66 -2.97 28.46
CA GLU A 418 -29.08 -2.67 28.29
C GLU A 418 -29.26 -1.65 27.15
N PRO A 419 -30.21 -1.85 26.23
CA PRO A 419 -30.56 -0.80 25.29
C PRO A 419 -31.24 0.31 26.03
N ASP A 420 -30.71 1.52 25.92
CA ASP A 420 -31.29 2.76 26.47
C ASP A 420 -32.70 2.97 25.85
N ARG A 421 -33.74 2.66 26.65
CA ARG A 421 -35.16 2.77 26.26
C ARG A 421 -35.62 4.21 26.11
N THR A 422 -34.87 5.18 26.63
CA THR A 422 -35.26 6.60 26.64
C THR A 422 -35.28 7.24 25.25
N ASN A 423 -34.54 6.71 24.29
CA ASN A 423 -34.49 7.25 22.91
C ASN A 423 -35.57 6.69 21.96
N LEU A 424 -36.23 5.59 22.30
CA LEU A 424 -37.28 5.02 21.45
C LEU A 424 -38.65 5.67 21.69
N GLU A 425 -38.95 6.05 22.95
CA GLU A 425 -40.20 6.73 23.28
C GLU A 425 -40.21 8.18 22.80
N ALA A 426 -39.07 8.86 22.75
CA ALA A 426 -38.95 10.21 22.19
C ALA A 426 -39.15 10.24 20.67
N ALA A 427 -38.67 9.21 19.92
CA ALA A 427 -38.85 9.13 18.50
C ALA A 427 -40.27 8.78 18.04
N LEU A 428 -41.06 8.12 18.88
CA LEU A 428 -42.46 7.80 18.60
C LEU A 428 -43.44 8.95 18.95
N ALA A 429 -43.01 9.91 19.79
CA ALA A 429 -43.83 11.07 20.14
C ALA A 429 -43.80 12.23 19.13
N GLU A 430 -42.84 12.23 18.21
CA GLU A 430 -42.72 13.23 17.12
C GLU A 430 -43.43 12.84 15.80
N THR A 431 -44.14 11.71 15.76
CA THR A 431 -44.79 11.22 14.52
C THR A 431 -46.31 11.05 14.65
N VAL A 432 -46.98 11.80 15.56
CA VAL A 432 -48.46 11.89 15.60
C VAL A 432 -48.88 13.34 15.39
#